data_5388ed61f7aef2fece655340b731b569
#
_entry.id   5388ed61f7aef2fece655340b731b569
#
_cell.length_a   1.000
_cell.length_b   1.000
_cell.length_c   1.000
_cell.angle_alpha   90.00
_cell.angle_beta   90.00
_cell.angle_gamma   90.00
#
_symmetry.space_group_name_H-M   'P 1'
#
loop_
_entity.id
_entity.type
_entity.pdbx_description
1 polymer ?
#
loop_
_entity_poly.entity_id
_entity_poly.type
_entity_poly.pdbx_seq_one_letter_code
_entity_poly.pdbx_strand_id
1 'polypeptide(L)'
;MFVVVLALAAFNTLMSCSSKDDEDSIAGTWGISSDAVMNGSNWGRARSYAGFEPEYFIYQFNENGTVDYITYTGIEKISVIKMGKDLQKVATGHYHLSKGKLYMRIGKQDYEGPYTLNKKELALEIKGNDGNLHRYVFKLLNDRY
;
A
#
# COMPACT_ATOMS: atom_id res chain seq x y z
N MET A 1 32.67 -21.06 -28.62
CA MET A 1 32.50 -21.06 -27.16
C MET A 1 32.41 -19.66 -26.55
N PHE A 2 33.25 -18.73 -26.95
CA PHE A 2 33.21 -17.35 -26.44
C PHE A 2 31.94 -16.59 -26.76
N VAL A 3 31.31 -16.81 -27.89
CA VAL A 3 30.11 -16.12 -28.34
C VAL A 3 28.88 -16.51 -27.48
N VAL A 4 28.82 -17.75 -27.00
CA VAL A 4 27.74 -18.25 -26.19
C VAL A 4 27.76 -17.63 -24.78
N VAL A 5 28.94 -17.43 -24.20
CA VAL A 5 29.11 -16.83 -22.88
C VAL A 5 28.73 -15.34 -22.89
N LEU A 6 29.08 -14.62 -23.96
CA LEU A 6 28.70 -13.22 -24.15
C LEU A 6 27.20 -13.06 -24.31
N ALA A 7 26.52 -13.96 -25.03
CA ALA A 7 25.07 -13.93 -25.18
C ALA A 7 24.36 -14.18 -23.87
N LEU A 8 24.84 -15.08 -23.03
CA LEU A 8 24.29 -15.36 -21.71
C LEU A 8 24.44 -14.18 -20.75
N ALA A 9 25.59 -13.51 -20.77
CA ALA A 9 25.82 -12.33 -19.94
C ALA A 9 24.89 -11.17 -20.34
N ALA A 10 24.70 -10.93 -21.63
CA ALA A 10 23.79 -9.91 -22.13
C ALA A 10 22.33 -10.20 -21.76
N PHE A 11 21.94 -11.45 -21.82
CA PHE A 11 20.60 -11.88 -21.46
C PHE A 11 20.30 -11.65 -19.96
N ASN A 12 21.23 -11.99 -19.09
CA ASN A 12 21.08 -11.76 -17.65
C ASN A 12 20.99 -10.28 -17.31
N THR A 13 21.76 -9.44 -17.98
CA THR A 13 21.70 -7.99 -17.78
C THR A 13 20.36 -7.41 -18.18
N LEU A 14 19.80 -7.84 -19.30
CA LEU A 14 18.48 -7.40 -19.76
C LEU A 14 17.37 -7.83 -18.81
N MET A 15 17.40 -9.04 -18.28
CA MET A 15 16.40 -9.50 -17.33
C MET A 15 16.45 -8.72 -16.01
N SER A 16 17.61 -8.39 -15.49
CA SER A 16 17.71 -7.64 -14.25
C SER A 16 17.24 -6.19 -14.42
N CYS A 17 17.41 -5.57 -15.57
CA CYS A 17 16.90 -4.24 -15.86
C CYS A 17 15.37 -4.24 -16.00
N SER A 18 14.79 -5.17 -16.74
CA SER A 18 13.35 -5.22 -16.95
C SER A 18 12.57 -5.50 -15.65
N SER A 19 13.12 -6.32 -14.74
CA SER A 19 12.45 -6.62 -13.48
C SER A 19 12.39 -5.43 -12.52
N LYS A 20 13.27 -4.44 -12.65
CA LYS A 20 13.25 -3.21 -11.84
C LYS A 20 12.31 -2.16 -12.40
N ASP A 21 12.17 -2.11 -13.71
CA ASP A 21 11.36 -1.10 -14.39
C ASP A 21 9.87 -1.46 -14.39
N ASP A 22 9.51 -2.74 -14.19
CA ASP A 22 8.15 -3.25 -14.25
C ASP A 22 7.38 -3.15 -12.92
N GLU A 23 8.06 -2.90 -11.81
CA GLU A 23 7.40 -2.70 -10.52
C GLU A 23 7.32 -1.21 -10.19
N ASP A 24 6.13 -0.64 -10.35
CA ASP A 24 5.87 0.73 -9.92
C ASP A 24 6.03 0.83 -8.41
N SER A 25 6.77 1.84 -7.96
CA SER A 25 6.93 2.09 -6.54
C SER A 25 5.63 2.54 -5.92
N ILE A 26 5.24 1.92 -4.80
CA ILE A 26 4.13 2.40 -3.97
C ILE A 26 4.58 3.35 -2.88
N ALA A 27 5.86 3.76 -2.88
CA ALA A 27 6.36 4.71 -1.89
C ALA A 27 5.53 6.00 -1.92
N GLY A 28 5.09 6.45 -0.75
CA GLY A 28 4.23 7.60 -0.61
C GLY A 28 3.26 7.45 0.55
N THR A 29 2.45 8.46 0.75
CA THR A 29 1.47 8.54 1.81
C THR A 29 0.07 8.31 1.24
N TRP A 30 -0.58 7.26 1.69
CA TRP A 30 -1.84 6.77 1.14
C TRP A 30 -2.94 6.76 2.20
N GLY A 31 -3.95 7.58 2.00
CA GLY A 31 -5.12 7.64 2.88
C GLY A 31 -6.25 6.75 2.37
N ILE A 32 -6.90 6.02 3.28
CA ILE A 32 -8.03 5.16 2.93
C ILE A 32 -9.16 5.97 2.30
N SER A 33 -9.67 5.50 1.18
CA SER A 33 -10.78 6.12 0.46
C SER A 33 -12.05 5.27 0.52
N SER A 34 -11.89 3.96 0.40
CA SER A 34 -13.03 3.03 0.51
C SER A 34 -12.58 1.65 0.96
N ASP A 35 -13.53 0.92 1.55
CA ASP A 35 -13.38 -0.46 2.00
C ASP A 35 -14.62 -1.25 1.60
N ALA A 36 -14.43 -2.36 0.92
CA ALA A 36 -15.46 -3.33 0.62
C ALA A 36 -15.06 -4.69 1.19
N VAL A 37 -16.04 -5.43 1.70
CA VAL A 37 -15.81 -6.76 2.31
C VAL A 37 -16.41 -7.82 1.40
N MET A 38 -15.68 -8.92 1.22
CA MET A 38 -16.18 -10.08 0.46
C MET A 38 -17.23 -10.83 1.30
N ASN A 39 -18.41 -10.98 0.74
CA ASN A 39 -19.50 -11.79 1.30
C ASN A 39 -19.72 -13.00 0.39
N GLY A 40 -19.25 -14.17 0.84
CA GLY A 40 -19.27 -15.35 -0.02
C GLY A 40 -18.38 -15.15 -1.25
N SER A 41 -18.98 -15.14 -2.44
CA SER A 41 -18.28 -14.93 -3.71
C SER A 41 -18.44 -13.51 -4.29
N ASN A 42 -19.15 -12.63 -3.60
CA ASN A 42 -19.45 -11.28 -4.09
C ASN A 42 -18.91 -10.20 -3.15
N TRP A 43 -18.44 -9.10 -3.74
CA TRP A 43 -18.08 -7.91 -2.97
C TRP A 43 -19.32 -7.24 -2.44
N GLY A 44 -19.30 -6.89 -1.15
CA GLY A 44 -20.33 -6.08 -0.52
C GLY A 44 -20.24 -4.62 -0.96
N ARG A 45 -21.16 -3.80 -0.48
CA ARG A 45 -21.16 -2.36 -0.73
C ARG A 45 -19.91 -1.72 -0.13
N ALA A 46 -19.22 -0.91 -0.91
CA ALA A 46 -18.05 -0.18 -0.44
C ALA A 46 -18.46 0.92 0.56
N ARG A 47 -17.76 0.98 1.68
CA ARG A 47 -17.80 2.11 2.60
C ARG A 47 -16.81 3.16 2.12
N SER A 48 -17.24 4.42 2.05
CA SER A 48 -16.38 5.55 1.69
C SER A 48 -15.93 6.32 2.93
N TYR A 49 -14.72 6.85 2.89
CA TYR A 49 -14.13 7.64 3.96
C TYR A 49 -13.91 9.08 3.50
N ALA A 50 -14.30 10.02 4.32
CA ALA A 50 -14.14 11.45 4.03
C ALA A 50 -12.83 12.05 4.55
N GLY A 51 -12.05 11.27 5.31
CA GLY A 51 -10.72 11.65 5.78
C GLY A 51 -10.68 12.22 7.20
N PHE A 52 -11.78 12.20 7.92
CA PHE A 52 -11.87 12.70 9.30
C PHE A 52 -12.81 11.87 10.17
N GLU A 53 -13.06 10.63 9.80
CA GLU A 53 -13.77 9.66 10.63
C GLU A 53 -12.78 8.97 11.58
N PRO A 54 -13.27 8.46 12.74
CA PRO A 54 -12.40 7.74 13.69
C PRO A 54 -11.68 6.53 13.10
N GLU A 55 -12.26 5.89 12.10
CA GLU A 55 -11.68 4.72 11.44
C GLU A 55 -10.79 5.07 10.24
N TYR A 56 -10.62 6.35 9.95
CA TYR A 56 -9.72 6.78 8.88
C TYR A 56 -8.29 6.45 9.24
N PHE A 57 -7.56 5.89 8.30
CA PHE A 57 -6.16 5.55 8.50
C PHE A 57 -5.33 5.78 7.23
N ILE A 58 -4.03 5.85 7.44
CA ILE A 58 -3.03 6.12 6.40
C ILE A 58 -1.95 5.05 6.49
N TYR A 59 -1.52 4.57 5.33
CA TYR A 59 -0.24 3.87 5.19
C TYR A 59 0.77 4.80 4.55
N GLN A 60 1.92 4.94 5.17
CA GLN A 60 3.07 5.60 4.57
C GLN A 60 4.10 4.54 4.22
N PHE A 61 4.22 4.26 2.92
CA PHE A 61 5.23 3.34 2.40
C PHE A 61 6.50 4.11 2.09
N ASN A 62 7.58 3.73 2.73
CA ASN A 62 8.87 4.39 2.58
C ASN A 62 9.75 3.61 1.58
N GLU A 63 10.62 4.31 0.86
CA GLU A 63 11.50 3.69 -0.14
C GLU A 63 12.46 2.66 0.45
N ASN A 64 12.75 2.74 1.74
CA ASN A 64 13.62 1.79 2.44
C ASN A 64 12.93 0.47 2.82
N GLY A 65 11.68 0.25 2.39
CA GLY A 65 10.95 -0.97 2.70
C GLY A 65 10.21 -0.96 4.02
N THR A 66 10.14 0.18 4.71
CA THR A 66 9.33 0.32 5.92
C THR A 66 7.95 0.87 5.57
N VAL A 67 6.95 0.55 6.40
CA VAL A 67 5.60 1.08 6.29
C VAL A 67 5.15 1.58 7.67
N ASP A 68 4.59 2.77 7.70
CA ASP A 68 4.00 3.35 8.90
C ASP A 68 2.48 3.28 8.83
N TYR A 69 1.86 2.82 9.89
CA TYR A 69 0.42 2.84 10.07
C TYR A 69 0.05 4.04 10.93
N ILE A 70 -0.77 4.91 10.38
CA ILE A 70 -1.09 6.22 10.95
C ILE A 70 -2.59 6.35 11.07
N THR A 71 -3.07 6.77 12.25
CA THR A 71 -4.48 7.00 12.50
C THR A 71 -4.78 8.47 12.71
N TYR A 72 -6.03 8.84 12.41
CA TYR A 72 -6.52 10.18 12.67
C TYR A 72 -6.87 10.34 14.15
N THR A 73 -6.38 11.40 14.76
CA THR A 73 -6.60 11.70 16.18
C THR A 73 -7.51 12.91 16.42
N GLY A 74 -7.75 13.72 15.39
CA GLY A 74 -8.61 14.89 15.50
C GLY A 74 -10.09 14.53 15.43
N ILE A 75 -10.92 15.36 16.03
CA ILE A 75 -12.38 15.26 15.99
C ILE A 75 -12.95 16.30 15.03
N GLU A 76 -12.20 17.34 14.75
CA GLU A 76 -12.62 18.44 13.92
C GLU A 76 -12.33 18.18 12.44
N LYS A 77 -13.22 18.73 11.62
CA LYS A 77 -13.05 18.73 10.17
C LYS A 77 -11.84 19.59 9.80
N ILE A 78 -10.85 18.96 9.19
CA ILE A 78 -9.62 19.65 8.79
C ILE A 78 -9.51 19.70 7.27
N SER A 79 -9.12 20.86 6.78
CA SER A 79 -8.83 21.06 5.36
C SER A 79 -7.42 20.59 4.98
N VAL A 80 -6.53 20.57 5.97
CA VAL A 80 -5.13 20.13 5.80
C VAL A 80 -4.77 19.24 6.98
N ILE A 81 -4.38 18.02 6.69
CA ILE A 81 -3.91 17.06 7.69
C ILE A 81 -2.46 17.39 8.05
N LYS A 82 -2.16 17.51 9.33
CA LYS A 82 -0.81 17.77 9.83
C LYS A 82 -0.31 16.63 10.68
N MET A 83 0.81 16.06 10.28
CA MET A 83 1.47 15.00 11.06
C MET A 83 1.88 15.52 12.44
N GLY A 84 1.71 14.69 13.47
CA GLY A 84 2.07 15.03 14.85
C GLY A 84 1.01 15.81 15.60
N LYS A 85 0.09 16.46 14.91
CA LYS A 85 -1.03 17.18 15.52
C LYS A 85 -2.36 16.46 15.32
N ASP A 86 -2.65 16.12 14.08
CA ASP A 86 -3.93 15.52 13.68
C ASP A 86 -3.80 14.03 13.39
N LEU A 87 -2.58 13.58 13.15
CA LEU A 87 -2.26 12.19 12.84
C LEU A 87 -1.25 11.63 13.83
N GLN A 88 -1.45 10.38 14.20
CA GLN A 88 -0.56 9.67 15.10
C GLN A 88 -0.08 8.37 14.45
N LYS A 89 1.24 8.17 14.41
CA LYS A 89 1.83 6.91 14.04
C LYS A 89 1.57 5.90 15.15
N VAL A 90 0.89 4.82 14.81
CA VAL A 90 0.52 3.77 15.76
C VAL A 90 1.50 2.60 15.72
N ALA A 91 1.99 2.26 14.53
CA ALA A 91 2.89 1.14 14.34
C ALA A 91 3.76 1.35 13.12
N THR A 92 4.90 0.70 13.12
CA THR A 92 5.82 0.64 11.97
C THR A 92 6.08 -0.81 11.64
N GLY A 93 6.18 -1.11 10.35
CA GLY A 93 6.45 -2.43 9.86
C GLY A 93 7.33 -2.42 8.63
N HIS A 94 7.31 -3.52 7.91
CA HIS A 94 8.07 -3.70 6.67
C HIS A 94 7.16 -4.20 5.56
N TYR A 95 7.49 -3.86 4.33
CA TYR A 95 6.77 -4.33 3.17
C TYR A 95 7.72 -4.65 2.03
N HIS A 96 7.26 -5.47 1.12
CA HIS A 96 7.88 -5.66 -0.18
C HIS A 96 6.82 -6.02 -1.22
N LEU A 97 7.14 -5.76 -2.47
CA LEU A 97 6.30 -6.11 -3.62
C LEU A 97 6.95 -7.27 -4.36
N SER A 98 6.13 -8.21 -4.81
CA SER A 98 6.60 -9.32 -5.63
C SER A 98 5.47 -9.83 -6.51
N LYS A 99 5.68 -9.86 -7.81
CA LYS A 99 4.77 -10.44 -8.80
C LYS A 99 3.32 -9.95 -8.68
N GLY A 100 3.15 -8.64 -8.51
CA GLY A 100 1.83 -8.02 -8.39
C GLY A 100 1.15 -8.19 -7.05
N LYS A 101 1.87 -8.66 -6.05
CA LYS A 101 1.38 -8.78 -4.67
C LYS A 101 2.16 -7.90 -3.72
N LEU A 102 1.44 -7.36 -2.76
CA LEU A 102 2.03 -6.70 -1.60
C LEU A 102 2.13 -7.69 -0.46
N TYR A 103 3.28 -7.70 0.19
CA TYR A 103 3.53 -8.41 1.44
C TYR A 103 3.93 -7.38 2.48
N MET A 104 3.23 -7.33 3.60
CA MET A 104 3.63 -6.42 4.67
C MET A 104 3.39 -7.05 6.04
N ARG A 105 4.23 -6.66 6.99
CA ARG A 105 4.09 -7.02 8.38
C ARG A 105 4.09 -5.77 9.22
N ILE A 106 3.03 -5.57 9.98
CA ILE A 106 2.87 -4.44 10.88
C ILE A 106 2.58 -5.00 12.28
N GLY A 107 3.48 -4.72 13.24
CA GLY A 107 3.40 -5.33 14.54
C GLY A 107 3.57 -6.85 14.43
N LYS A 108 2.57 -7.60 14.88
CA LYS A 108 2.55 -9.07 14.83
C LYS A 108 1.68 -9.62 13.70
N GLN A 109 1.11 -8.74 12.87
CA GLN A 109 0.19 -9.13 11.80
C GLN A 109 0.87 -9.14 10.45
N ASP A 110 0.67 -10.23 9.72
CA ASP A 110 1.09 -10.37 8.33
C ASP A 110 -0.10 -10.12 7.41
N TYR A 111 0.13 -9.33 6.37
CA TYR A 111 -0.84 -9.02 5.34
C TYR A 111 -0.24 -9.34 3.98
N GLU A 112 -0.99 -10.01 3.13
CA GLU A 112 -0.57 -10.26 1.76
C GLU A 112 -1.76 -10.25 0.82
N GLY A 113 -1.53 -9.82 -0.40
CA GLY A 113 -2.55 -9.88 -1.43
C GLY A 113 -2.19 -9.07 -2.65
N PRO A 114 -2.98 -9.24 -3.73
CA PRO A 114 -2.76 -8.49 -4.94
C PRO A 114 -3.00 -6.99 -4.73
N TYR A 115 -2.25 -6.19 -5.47
CA TYR A 115 -2.44 -4.76 -5.51
C TYR A 115 -2.55 -4.28 -6.96
N THR A 116 -3.23 -3.16 -7.14
CA THR A 116 -3.21 -2.40 -8.39
C THR A 116 -2.86 -0.96 -8.07
N LEU A 117 -2.04 -0.37 -8.91
CA LEU A 117 -1.58 1.00 -8.76
C LEU A 117 -1.87 1.77 -10.03
N ASN A 118 -2.56 2.88 -9.89
CA ASN A 118 -2.55 3.92 -10.88
C ASN A 118 -1.99 5.20 -10.22
N LYS A 119 -1.83 6.27 -10.98
CA LYS A 119 -1.07 7.46 -10.55
C LYS A 119 -1.44 8.01 -9.17
N LYS A 120 -2.69 7.88 -8.74
CA LYS A 120 -3.20 8.49 -7.52
C LYS A 120 -4.05 7.54 -6.67
N GLU A 121 -4.12 6.30 -7.06
CA GLU A 121 -4.96 5.32 -6.40
C GLU A 121 -4.25 3.98 -6.26
N LEU A 122 -4.27 3.44 -5.06
CA LEU A 122 -3.73 2.13 -4.72
C LEU A 122 -4.88 1.27 -4.21
N ALA A 123 -5.13 0.15 -4.85
CA ALA A 123 -6.11 -0.83 -4.40
C ALA A 123 -5.40 -2.08 -3.89
N LEU A 124 -5.80 -2.54 -2.70
CA LEU A 124 -5.27 -3.75 -2.06
C LEU A 124 -6.41 -4.72 -1.78
N GLU A 125 -6.20 -5.99 -2.08
CA GLU A 125 -7.13 -7.05 -1.67
C GLU A 125 -6.42 -7.93 -0.65
N ILE A 126 -6.64 -7.66 0.63
CA ILE A 126 -5.97 -8.35 1.74
C ILE A 126 -6.99 -8.81 2.78
N LYS A 127 -6.63 -9.88 3.49
CA LYS A 127 -7.41 -10.37 4.61
C LYS A 127 -7.21 -9.44 5.81
N GLY A 128 -8.30 -8.89 6.32
CA GLY A 128 -8.28 -8.01 7.48
C GLY A 128 -8.18 -8.76 8.80
N ASN A 129 -8.10 -8.01 9.90
CA ASN A 129 -8.02 -8.58 11.25
C ASN A 129 -9.29 -9.33 11.65
N ASP A 130 -10.41 -9.03 11.01
CA ASP A 130 -11.68 -9.75 11.20
C ASP A 130 -11.74 -11.11 10.50
N GLY A 131 -10.68 -11.49 9.77
CA GLY A 131 -10.61 -12.73 9.01
C GLY A 131 -11.28 -12.68 7.64
N ASN A 132 -11.90 -11.57 7.28
CA ASN A 132 -12.56 -11.39 5.99
C ASN A 132 -11.61 -10.77 4.96
N LEU A 133 -11.84 -11.09 3.68
CA LEU A 133 -11.14 -10.44 2.59
C LEU A 133 -11.70 -9.04 2.37
N HIS A 134 -10.84 -8.06 2.37
CA HIS A 134 -11.17 -6.66 2.15
C HIS A 134 -10.55 -6.16 0.85
N ARG A 135 -11.26 -5.30 0.16
CA ARG A 135 -10.73 -4.46 -0.90
C ARG A 135 -10.62 -3.05 -0.39
N TYR A 136 -9.40 -2.64 -0.07
CA TYR A 136 -9.09 -1.28 0.35
C TYR A 136 -8.67 -0.46 -0.86
N VAL A 137 -9.23 0.72 -1.01
CA VAL A 137 -8.81 1.69 -2.01
C VAL A 137 -8.25 2.90 -1.28
N PHE A 138 -7.03 3.26 -1.62
CA PHE A 138 -6.32 4.39 -1.04
C PHE A 138 -6.09 5.46 -2.09
N LYS A 139 -6.09 6.70 -1.66
CA LYS A 139 -5.69 7.83 -2.50
C LYS A 139 -4.38 8.40 -2.03
N LEU A 140 -3.54 8.77 -3.00
CA LEU A 140 -2.28 9.43 -2.72
C LEU A 140 -2.54 10.80 -2.10
N LEU A 141 -1.98 11.02 -0.93
CA LEU A 141 -2.01 12.31 -0.25
C LEU A 141 -0.80 13.12 -0.70
N ASN A 142 -1.01 14.38 -0.99
CA ASN A 142 0.07 15.27 -1.39
C ASN A 142 1.04 15.50 -0.23
N ASP A 143 2.31 15.72 -0.56
CA ASP A 143 3.43 15.92 0.37
C ASP A 143 3.31 17.21 1.23
N ARG A 144 2.20 17.38 1.91
CA ARG A 144 1.96 18.55 2.76
C ARG A 144 1.85 18.18 4.24
N TYR A 145 2.69 17.28 4.66
CA TYR A 145 2.75 16.88 6.07
C TYR A 145 4.05 17.33 6.71
#